data_2d886e9bfc4c3092dc42d9f7fb451d3e
#
_entry.id   2d886e9bfc4c3092dc42d9f7fb451d3e
#
_cell.length_a   1.000
_cell.length_b   1.000
_cell.length_c   1.000
_cell.angle_alpha   90.00
_cell.angle_beta   90.00
_cell.angle_gamma   90.00
#
_symmetry.space_group_name_H-M   'P 1'
#
loop_
_entity.id
_entity.type
_entity.pdbx_description
1 polymer ?
#
loop_
_entity_poly.entity_id
_entity_poly.type
_entity_poly.pdbx_seq_one_letter_code
_entity_poly.pdbx_strand_id
1 'polypeptide(L)'
;AYFDEERPVAIPDTEDVFNVYMAGSEGPVVFCLHGGGYSGLSFALAANQIKGKARVVAMDLRGHGKSSTSDDLDLSIESLTNDVIAVIRTLYGDPPPAIILVGHSMGGSVAVHVAARRAIRNLHGLVVVDVVEVSNSLLMLDLTLWLHMKRSDSLLISNFSIRTQGTAMASLIHMQKILLNRAQHFPSIEKAIEWSVKGGPLRNIDSARISIPSTLKYDESKECYTYRTPLEKTEKYWKGWYEGLSDKFLSCPVQKILLLAGTDRLDRALTIGQMQGKFQMIVVRHTGHAIQEDVPEEFASHILNFISRNKIGPNGVEIPGLIKKWQH
;
A
#
# COMPACT_ATOMS: atom_id res chain seq x y z
N ALA A 1 10.83 17.32 12.33
CA ALA A 1 9.62 16.51 12.18
C ALA A 1 9.55 15.97 10.74
N TYR A 2 9.17 14.72 10.55
CA TYR A 2 9.02 14.09 9.22
C TYR A 2 7.77 14.59 8.53
N PHE A 3 6.67 14.68 9.27
CA PHE A 3 5.43 15.34 8.90
C PHE A 3 5.30 16.67 9.64
N ASP A 4 4.64 17.62 9.01
CA ASP A 4 4.46 18.97 9.55
C ASP A 4 3.15 19.05 10.33
N GLU A 5 2.18 18.19 10.03
CA GLU A 5 0.87 18.13 10.66
C GLU A 5 0.36 16.67 10.76
N GLU A 6 -0.34 16.37 11.84
CA GLU A 6 -1.18 15.19 11.99
C GLU A 6 -2.64 15.67 12.16
N ARG A 7 -3.56 15.14 11.36
CA ARG A 7 -4.94 15.62 11.32
C ARG A 7 -5.94 14.46 11.30
N PRO A 8 -6.92 14.43 12.24
CA PRO A 8 -8.09 13.59 12.11
C PRO A 8 -9.03 14.17 11.05
N VAL A 9 -9.49 13.34 10.13
CA VAL A 9 -10.43 13.68 9.04
C VAL A 9 -11.74 12.95 9.32
N ALA A 10 -12.73 13.66 9.82
CA ALA A 10 -14.07 13.14 10.02
C ALA A 10 -14.82 13.11 8.68
N ILE A 11 -15.39 11.97 8.33
CA ILE A 11 -16.16 11.82 7.10
C ILE A 11 -17.59 12.29 7.35
N PRO A 12 -18.10 13.25 6.55
CA PRO A 12 -19.47 13.77 6.72
C PRO A 12 -20.51 12.65 6.72
N ASP A 13 -21.53 12.81 7.55
CA ASP A 13 -22.67 11.89 7.69
C ASP A 13 -22.31 10.46 8.14
N THR A 14 -21.13 10.28 8.72
CA THR A 14 -20.67 9.03 9.31
C THR A 14 -20.01 9.25 10.66
N GLU A 15 -19.71 8.17 11.40
CA GLU A 15 -18.87 8.21 12.60
C GLU A 15 -17.39 7.94 12.29
N ASP A 16 -17.05 7.77 11.01
CA ASP A 16 -15.71 7.37 10.58
C ASP A 16 -14.75 8.57 10.64
N VAL A 17 -13.60 8.37 11.29
CA VAL A 17 -12.53 9.35 11.40
C VAL A 17 -11.22 8.71 10.95
N PHE A 18 -10.63 9.27 9.90
CA PHE A 18 -9.34 8.81 9.40
C PHE A 18 -8.22 9.74 9.81
N ASN A 19 -7.15 9.17 10.36
CA ASN A 19 -5.97 9.93 10.69
C ASN A 19 -5.07 10.09 9.47
N VAL A 20 -4.58 11.30 9.20
CA VAL A 20 -3.66 11.59 8.13
C VAL A 20 -2.45 12.36 8.65
N TYR A 21 -1.28 12.04 8.11
CA TYR A 21 -0.03 12.74 8.34
C TYR A 21 0.30 13.57 7.10
N MET A 22 0.54 14.86 7.26
CA MET A 22 0.72 15.80 6.16
C MET A 22 2.07 16.48 6.22
N ALA A 23 2.71 16.68 5.07
CA ALA A 23 3.96 17.41 4.95
C ALA A 23 4.06 18.15 3.62
N GLY A 24 4.74 19.31 3.64
CA GLY A 24 4.91 20.16 2.47
C GLY A 24 3.68 21.00 2.13
N SER A 25 3.90 22.11 1.44
CA SER A 25 2.85 23.09 1.13
C SER A 25 2.67 23.34 -0.37
N GLU A 26 3.62 22.90 -1.20
CA GLU A 26 3.66 23.20 -2.62
C GLU A 26 3.66 21.96 -3.51
N GLY A 27 3.39 22.12 -4.79
CA GLY A 27 3.41 21.04 -5.78
C GLY A 27 2.16 20.14 -5.74
N PRO A 28 2.17 19.03 -6.47
CA PRO A 28 1.09 18.04 -6.47
C PRO A 28 1.02 17.31 -5.12
N VAL A 29 -0.09 16.63 -4.88
CA VAL A 29 -0.29 15.81 -3.69
C VAL A 29 0.16 14.37 -3.96
N VAL A 30 1.14 13.89 -3.22
CA VAL A 30 1.54 12.49 -3.14
C VAL A 30 0.73 11.85 -2.01
N PHE A 31 -0.34 11.13 -2.36
CA PHE A 31 -1.26 10.53 -1.41
C PHE A 31 -0.89 9.07 -1.19
N CYS A 32 -0.41 8.75 0.02
CA CYS A 32 0.23 7.49 0.37
C CYS A 32 -0.70 6.57 1.17
N LEU A 33 -0.81 5.31 0.73
CA LEU A 33 -1.60 4.23 1.32
C LEU A 33 -0.67 3.10 1.74
N HIS A 34 -0.66 2.77 3.02
CA HIS A 34 0.21 1.74 3.59
C HIS A 34 -0.29 0.31 3.38
N GLY A 35 0.54 -0.68 3.65
CA GLY A 35 0.23 -2.10 3.59
C GLY A 35 -0.56 -2.61 4.81
N GLY A 36 -1.11 -3.81 4.71
CA GLY A 36 -1.81 -4.46 5.82
C GLY A 36 -0.92 -4.61 7.05
N GLY A 37 -1.40 -4.13 8.20
CA GLY A 37 -0.67 -4.14 9.47
C GLY A 37 0.38 -3.04 9.63
N TYR A 38 0.51 -2.11 8.67
CA TYR A 38 1.33 -0.90 8.76
C TYR A 38 0.49 0.31 9.20
N SER A 39 1.04 1.51 9.07
CA SER A 39 0.36 2.80 9.26
C SER A 39 0.91 3.84 8.29
N GLY A 40 0.32 5.03 8.24
CA GLY A 40 0.82 6.16 7.46
C GLY A 40 2.26 6.54 7.81
N LEU A 41 2.71 6.26 9.04
CA LEU A 41 4.08 6.51 9.47
C LEU A 41 5.13 5.65 8.74
N SER A 42 4.74 4.60 8.02
CA SER A 42 5.65 3.85 7.14
C SER A 42 6.24 4.70 6.01
N PHE A 43 5.63 5.85 5.71
CA PHE A 43 6.13 6.81 4.72
C PHE A 43 6.91 7.98 5.33
N ALA A 44 7.17 8.02 6.64
CA ALA A 44 7.70 9.19 7.33
C ALA A 44 9.06 9.66 6.80
N LEU A 45 10.03 8.75 6.64
CA LEU A 45 11.35 9.09 6.12
C LEU A 45 11.28 9.57 4.67
N ALA A 46 10.50 8.89 3.83
CA ALA A 46 10.27 9.28 2.44
C ALA A 46 9.56 10.64 2.32
N ALA A 47 8.55 10.91 3.16
CA ALA A 47 7.84 12.19 3.20
C ALA A 47 8.78 13.35 3.47
N ASN A 48 9.74 13.17 4.38
CA ASN A 48 10.74 14.20 4.67
C ASN A 48 11.63 14.55 3.47
N GLN A 49 11.87 13.60 2.57
CA GLN A 49 12.62 13.82 1.33
C GLN A 49 11.77 14.46 0.22
N ILE A 50 10.45 14.21 0.23
CA ILE A 50 9.53 14.66 -0.83
C ILE A 50 9.00 16.07 -0.54
N LYS A 51 8.75 16.43 0.73
CA LYS A 51 7.97 17.60 1.13
C LYS A 51 8.49 18.95 0.65
N GLY A 52 9.77 19.05 0.28
CA GLY A 52 10.34 20.26 -0.31
C GLY A 52 9.94 20.51 -1.78
N LYS A 53 9.28 19.57 -2.45
CA LYS A 53 8.91 19.65 -3.88
C LYS A 53 7.48 19.20 -4.17
N ALA A 54 6.84 18.50 -3.26
CA ALA A 54 5.46 18.05 -3.36
C ALA A 54 4.82 17.94 -1.98
N ARG A 55 3.51 18.08 -1.91
CA ARG A 55 2.75 17.82 -0.70
C ARG A 55 2.63 16.31 -0.49
N VAL A 56 2.81 15.83 0.72
CA VAL A 56 2.65 14.42 1.08
C VAL A 56 1.48 14.29 2.04
N VAL A 57 0.60 13.35 1.78
CA VAL A 57 -0.45 12.93 2.70
C VAL A 57 -0.33 11.42 2.87
N ALA A 58 -0.06 10.96 4.09
CA ALA A 58 -0.05 9.54 4.42
C ALA A 58 -1.23 9.24 5.33
N MET A 59 -2.14 8.38 4.86
CA MET A 59 -3.38 8.04 5.55
C MET A 59 -3.21 6.76 6.37
N ASP A 60 -3.71 6.75 7.60
CA ASP A 60 -3.98 5.51 8.30
C ASP A 60 -5.28 4.90 7.74
N LEU A 61 -5.19 3.73 7.12
CA LEU A 61 -6.34 3.04 6.54
C LEU A 61 -7.26 2.49 7.65
N ARG A 62 -8.50 2.17 7.31
CA ARG A 62 -9.49 1.53 8.19
C ARG A 62 -8.86 0.40 9.01
N GLY A 63 -9.14 0.38 10.32
CA GLY A 63 -8.62 -0.61 11.26
C GLY A 63 -7.12 -0.54 11.55
N HIS A 64 -6.43 0.55 11.12
CA HIS A 64 -5.00 0.75 11.30
C HIS A 64 -4.69 2.08 11.98
N GLY A 65 -3.50 2.17 12.56
CA GLY A 65 -2.96 3.39 13.14
C GLY A 65 -3.90 4.04 14.15
N LYS A 66 -4.23 5.31 13.93
CA LYS A 66 -5.14 6.10 14.77
C LYS A 66 -6.52 6.30 14.14
N SER A 67 -6.78 5.73 12.96
CA SER A 67 -8.12 5.75 12.36
C SER A 67 -9.11 4.93 13.18
N SER A 68 -10.36 5.38 13.21
CA SER A 68 -11.47 4.74 13.93
C SER A 68 -12.71 4.80 13.04
N THR A 69 -13.32 3.67 12.79
CA THR A 69 -14.49 3.56 11.92
C THR A 69 -15.59 2.73 12.59
N SER A 70 -16.76 2.78 12.02
CA SER A 70 -17.94 2.00 12.48
C SER A 70 -17.69 0.47 12.43
N ASP A 71 -16.84 0.00 11.49
CA ASP A 71 -16.37 -1.39 11.42
C ASP A 71 -14.90 -1.44 10.99
N ASP A 72 -14.00 -1.43 11.95
CA ASP A 72 -12.55 -1.50 11.74
C ASP A 72 -12.07 -2.84 11.16
N LEU A 73 -12.90 -3.87 11.14
CA LEU A 73 -12.59 -5.18 10.58
C LEU A 73 -13.07 -5.36 9.14
N ASP A 74 -13.90 -4.46 8.62
CA ASP A 74 -14.32 -4.49 7.21
C ASP A 74 -13.21 -3.98 6.29
N LEU A 75 -12.20 -4.78 6.08
CA LEU A 75 -11.11 -4.51 5.13
C LEU A 75 -11.45 -4.95 3.70
N SER A 76 -12.73 -4.95 3.32
CA SER A 76 -13.11 -5.21 1.95
C SER A 76 -12.51 -4.15 1.01
N ILE A 77 -12.18 -4.56 -0.20
CA ILE A 77 -11.62 -3.62 -1.19
C ILE A 77 -12.60 -2.49 -1.51
N GLU A 78 -13.89 -2.77 -1.38
CA GLU A 78 -14.98 -1.81 -1.56
C GLU A 78 -14.90 -0.70 -0.51
N SER A 79 -14.91 -1.07 0.78
CA SER A 79 -14.85 -0.13 1.90
C SER A 79 -13.54 0.66 1.89
N LEU A 80 -12.40 0.00 1.74
CA LEU A 80 -11.09 0.66 1.65
C LEU A 80 -11.02 1.67 0.50
N THR A 81 -11.61 1.34 -0.65
CA THR A 81 -11.64 2.26 -1.82
C THR A 81 -12.54 3.46 -1.57
N ASN A 82 -13.72 3.24 -0.97
CA ASN A 82 -14.64 4.32 -0.60
C ASN A 82 -14.02 5.26 0.42
N ASP A 83 -13.33 4.73 1.43
CA ASP A 83 -12.65 5.51 2.46
C ASP A 83 -11.64 6.48 1.85
N VAL A 84 -10.77 6.00 0.98
CA VAL A 84 -9.75 6.84 0.32
C VAL A 84 -10.40 7.95 -0.50
N ILE A 85 -11.44 7.64 -1.27
CA ILE A 85 -12.16 8.64 -2.06
C ILE A 85 -12.82 9.67 -1.14
N ALA A 86 -13.45 9.23 -0.04
CA ALA A 86 -14.09 10.10 0.92
C ALA A 86 -13.09 11.03 1.62
N VAL A 87 -11.94 10.51 2.08
CA VAL A 87 -10.88 11.31 2.71
C VAL A 87 -10.33 12.36 1.74
N ILE A 88 -10.05 11.99 0.48
CA ILE A 88 -9.56 12.94 -0.53
C ILE A 88 -10.59 14.06 -0.77
N ARG A 89 -11.87 13.72 -0.89
CA ARG A 89 -12.95 14.71 -1.07
C ARG A 89 -13.13 15.61 0.14
N THR A 90 -13.03 15.06 1.33
CA THR A 90 -13.14 15.85 2.59
C THR A 90 -11.97 16.82 2.74
N LEU A 91 -10.75 16.40 2.39
CA LEU A 91 -9.55 17.26 2.49
C LEU A 91 -9.52 18.35 1.44
N TYR A 92 -9.94 18.09 0.22
CA TYR A 92 -9.66 18.94 -0.94
C TYR A 92 -10.88 19.37 -1.76
N GLY A 93 -12.06 18.80 -1.51
CA GLY A 93 -13.23 19.02 -2.34
C GLY A 93 -13.17 18.31 -3.70
N ASP A 94 -13.99 18.76 -4.65
CA ASP A 94 -14.05 18.23 -6.03
C ASP A 94 -14.13 19.39 -7.03
N PRO A 95 -13.14 19.60 -7.91
CA PRO A 95 -11.95 18.77 -8.11
C PRO A 95 -10.86 19.03 -7.06
N PRO A 96 -10.12 17.99 -6.65
CA PRO A 96 -8.94 18.14 -5.79
C PRO A 96 -7.77 18.76 -6.59
N PRO A 97 -6.68 19.18 -5.92
CA PRO A 97 -5.41 19.45 -6.60
C PRO A 97 -4.90 18.18 -7.33
N ALA A 98 -3.83 18.31 -8.11
CA ALA A 98 -3.25 17.15 -8.78
C ALA A 98 -2.81 16.11 -7.78
N ILE A 99 -3.28 14.88 -7.93
CA ILE A 99 -3.00 13.76 -7.03
C ILE A 99 -2.18 12.70 -7.75
N ILE A 100 -1.19 12.17 -7.02
CA ILE A 100 -0.47 10.95 -7.33
C ILE A 100 -0.77 9.99 -6.20
N LEU A 101 -1.49 8.89 -6.52
CA LEU A 101 -1.72 7.82 -5.55
C LEU A 101 -0.49 6.94 -5.46
N VAL A 102 -0.04 6.69 -4.24
CA VAL A 102 1.07 5.79 -3.93
C VAL A 102 0.55 4.74 -2.97
N GLY A 103 0.64 3.48 -3.34
CA GLY A 103 0.14 2.40 -2.49
C GLY A 103 1.15 1.27 -2.33
N HIS A 104 1.41 0.88 -1.09
CA HIS A 104 2.25 -0.25 -0.72
C HIS A 104 1.41 -1.47 -0.35
N SER A 105 1.72 -2.64 -0.92
CA SER A 105 1.07 -3.91 -0.58
C SER A 105 -0.47 -3.79 -0.66
N MET A 106 -1.24 -4.08 0.40
CA MET A 106 -2.69 -3.87 0.47
C MET A 106 -3.08 -2.46 -0.03
N GLY A 107 -2.37 -1.41 0.40
CA GLY A 107 -2.60 -0.04 -0.06
C GLY A 107 -2.36 0.14 -1.56
N GLY A 108 -1.49 -0.66 -2.17
CA GLY A 108 -1.29 -0.71 -3.63
C GLY A 108 -2.51 -1.26 -4.35
N SER A 109 -3.11 -2.33 -3.84
CA SER A 109 -4.39 -2.84 -4.35
C SER A 109 -5.49 -1.78 -4.24
N VAL A 110 -5.59 -1.11 -3.09
CA VAL A 110 -6.56 -0.01 -2.90
C VAL A 110 -6.32 1.11 -3.89
N ALA A 111 -5.07 1.56 -4.08
CA ALA A 111 -4.73 2.61 -5.03
C ALA A 111 -5.14 2.26 -6.47
N VAL A 112 -4.92 1.00 -6.90
CA VAL A 112 -5.36 0.51 -8.22
C VAL A 112 -6.89 0.57 -8.35
N HIS A 113 -7.63 0.11 -7.33
CA HIS A 113 -9.09 0.13 -7.38
C HIS A 113 -9.66 1.55 -7.36
N VAL A 114 -9.07 2.47 -6.58
CA VAL A 114 -9.43 3.89 -6.59
C VAL A 114 -9.21 4.49 -7.98
N ALA A 115 -8.05 4.25 -8.59
CA ALA A 115 -7.73 4.74 -9.93
C ALA A 115 -8.65 4.16 -11.01
N ALA A 116 -8.97 2.86 -10.92
CA ALA A 116 -9.86 2.18 -11.86
C ALA A 116 -11.30 2.71 -11.81
N ARG A 117 -11.78 3.17 -10.65
CA ARG A 117 -13.12 3.80 -10.51
C ARG A 117 -13.24 5.17 -11.16
N ARG A 118 -12.12 5.83 -11.46
CA ARG A 118 -12.11 7.18 -12.06
C ARG A 118 -12.91 8.22 -11.27
N ALA A 119 -13.05 8.01 -9.95
CA ALA A 119 -13.85 8.87 -9.08
C ALA A 119 -13.12 10.15 -8.64
N ILE A 120 -11.79 10.24 -8.88
CA ILE A 120 -10.95 11.39 -8.57
C ILE A 120 -10.58 12.06 -9.88
N ARG A 121 -11.17 13.24 -10.15
CA ARG A 121 -11.03 13.93 -11.44
C ARG A 121 -9.61 14.36 -11.77
N ASN A 122 -8.82 14.72 -10.78
CA ASN A 122 -7.47 15.25 -10.95
C ASN A 122 -6.40 14.24 -10.50
N LEU A 123 -6.64 12.94 -10.75
CA LEU A 123 -5.66 11.89 -10.56
C LEU A 123 -4.72 11.85 -11.77
N HIS A 124 -3.43 12.08 -11.56
CA HIS A 124 -2.42 12.17 -12.61
C HIS A 124 -1.37 11.06 -12.57
N GLY A 125 -1.28 10.31 -11.49
CA GLY A 125 -0.30 9.25 -11.35
C GLY A 125 -0.73 8.14 -10.39
N LEU A 126 -0.21 6.95 -10.68
CA LEU A 126 -0.39 5.77 -9.84
C LEU A 126 0.96 5.10 -9.63
N VAL A 127 1.37 4.97 -8.39
CA VAL A 127 2.60 4.29 -7.97
C VAL A 127 2.23 3.11 -7.10
N VAL A 128 2.52 1.92 -7.58
CA VAL A 128 2.27 0.66 -6.88
C VAL A 128 3.58 0.11 -6.37
N VAL A 129 3.65 -0.17 -5.07
CA VAL A 129 4.87 -0.56 -4.37
C VAL A 129 4.74 -1.99 -3.86
N ASP A 130 5.50 -2.87 -4.48
CA ASP A 130 5.68 -4.29 -4.17
C ASP A 130 4.36 -5.07 -4.03
N VAL A 131 3.43 -4.80 -4.95
CA VAL A 131 2.19 -5.56 -5.12
C VAL A 131 2.15 -6.14 -6.51
N VAL A 132 2.11 -7.44 -6.59
CA VAL A 132 1.89 -8.19 -7.83
C VAL A 132 1.06 -9.43 -7.55
N GLU A 133 0.29 -9.81 -8.51
CA GLU A 133 -0.29 -11.13 -8.61
C GLU A 133 0.84 -12.16 -8.79
N VAL A 134 1.06 -13.04 -7.81
CA VAL A 134 2.17 -14.04 -7.88
C VAL A 134 1.88 -15.09 -8.95
N SER A 135 2.78 -15.27 -9.91
CA SER A 135 2.60 -16.25 -11.00
C SER A 135 2.73 -17.70 -10.50
N ASN A 136 2.00 -18.59 -11.19
CA ASN A 136 1.83 -20.01 -10.84
C ASN A 136 3.12 -20.87 -10.75
N SER A 137 4.26 -20.42 -11.24
CA SER A 137 5.45 -21.26 -11.39
C SER A 137 6.16 -21.60 -10.07
N LEU A 138 6.17 -20.70 -9.11
CA LEU A 138 6.75 -20.94 -7.77
C LEU A 138 5.80 -21.71 -6.83
N LEU A 139 4.49 -21.57 -7.07
CA LEU A 139 3.47 -22.23 -6.24
C LEU A 139 3.46 -23.74 -6.33
N MET A 140 3.76 -24.29 -7.51
CA MET A 140 3.75 -25.75 -7.69
C MET A 140 4.83 -26.44 -6.87
N LEU A 141 6.00 -25.81 -6.67
CA LEU A 141 7.06 -26.36 -5.81
C LEU A 141 6.70 -26.28 -4.32
N ASP A 142 6.15 -25.16 -3.87
CA ASP A 142 5.80 -24.98 -2.46
C ASP A 142 4.53 -25.73 -2.06
N LEU A 143 3.54 -25.84 -2.94
CA LEU A 143 2.32 -26.62 -2.71
C LEU A 143 2.59 -28.14 -2.64
N THR A 144 3.50 -28.63 -3.49
CA THR A 144 3.95 -30.04 -3.44
C THR A 144 4.73 -30.35 -2.16
N LEU A 145 5.58 -29.44 -1.69
CA LEU A 145 6.27 -29.60 -0.40
C LEU A 145 5.27 -29.53 0.78
N TRP A 146 4.32 -28.59 0.76
CA TRP A 146 3.33 -28.45 1.83
C TRP A 146 2.36 -29.63 1.88
N LEU A 147 1.91 -30.15 0.72
CA LEU A 147 1.07 -31.34 0.61
C LEU A 147 1.83 -32.61 1.06
N HIS A 148 3.16 -32.67 0.84
CA HIS A 148 4.00 -33.74 1.36
C HIS A 148 4.14 -33.72 2.87
N MET A 149 4.23 -32.53 3.48
CA MET A 149 4.30 -32.37 4.92
C MET A 149 2.98 -32.64 5.66
N LYS A 150 1.80 -32.44 4.99
CA LYS A 150 0.47 -32.71 5.54
C LYS A 150 -0.09 -34.11 5.23
N ARG A 151 0.68 -35.02 4.63
CA ARG A 151 0.23 -36.34 4.19
C ARG A 151 0.03 -37.36 5.31
N SER A 152 -0.06 -36.91 6.58
CA SER A 152 -0.41 -37.84 7.70
C SER A 152 -1.90 -37.87 8.06
N ASP A 153 -2.77 -37.02 7.48
CA ASP A 153 -4.22 -37.13 7.73
C ASP A 153 -5.02 -37.01 6.44
N SER A 154 -5.75 -38.07 6.21
CA SER A 154 -6.46 -38.49 5.02
C SER A 154 -7.67 -37.63 4.63
N LEU A 155 -7.95 -37.68 3.30
CA LEU A 155 -9.26 -37.61 2.66
C LEU A 155 -10.07 -36.31 2.80
N LEU A 156 -9.96 -35.46 1.78
CA LEU A 156 -11.07 -34.77 1.09
C LEU A 156 -10.53 -33.71 0.13
N ILE A 157 -9.88 -34.09 -0.94
CA ILE A 157 -9.67 -33.21 -2.09
C ILE A 157 -10.14 -33.95 -3.34
N SER A 158 -11.46 -33.97 -3.54
CA SER A 158 -12.05 -34.29 -4.81
C SER A 158 -12.64 -33.00 -5.41
N ASN A 159 -12.16 -32.67 -6.61
CA ASN A 159 -12.77 -31.69 -7.53
C ASN A 159 -12.63 -30.21 -7.21
N PHE A 160 -11.41 -29.70 -7.08
CA PHE A 160 -11.19 -28.28 -7.21
C PHE A 160 -10.63 -27.97 -8.61
N SER A 161 -11.43 -27.25 -9.41
CA SER A 161 -11.06 -26.85 -10.78
C SER A 161 -9.89 -25.85 -10.73
N ILE A 162 -8.69 -26.33 -10.99
CA ILE A 162 -7.39 -25.64 -10.80
C ILE A 162 -7.10 -24.61 -11.92
N ARG A 163 -8.00 -24.39 -12.88
CA ARG A 163 -7.64 -23.68 -14.12
C ARG A 163 -7.78 -22.16 -14.17
N THR A 164 -8.42 -21.51 -13.17
CA THR A 164 -8.67 -20.06 -13.22
C THR A 164 -8.39 -19.27 -11.93
N GLN A 165 -7.78 -19.89 -10.91
CA GLN A 165 -7.59 -19.28 -9.59
C GLN A 165 -6.11 -19.11 -9.16
N GLY A 166 -5.17 -19.23 -10.10
CA GLY A 166 -3.75 -19.42 -9.77
C GLY A 166 -3.06 -18.28 -9.04
N THR A 167 -3.36 -17.04 -9.38
CA THR A 167 -2.57 -15.87 -8.97
C THR A 167 -3.02 -15.28 -7.62
N ALA A 168 -4.32 -15.10 -7.42
CA ALA A 168 -4.86 -14.62 -6.14
C ALA A 168 -4.59 -15.60 -4.99
N MET A 169 -4.65 -16.92 -5.24
CA MET A 169 -4.38 -17.95 -4.24
C MET A 169 -2.94 -17.93 -3.72
N ALA A 170 -1.98 -17.59 -4.59
CA ALA A 170 -0.57 -17.46 -4.22
C ALA A 170 -0.30 -16.32 -3.24
N SER A 171 -0.91 -15.17 -3.50
CA SER A 171 -0.83 -14.01 -2.60
C SER A 171 -1.45 -14.33 -1.24
N LEU A 172 -2.54 -15.10 -1.20
CA LEU A 172 -3.17 -15.55 0.04
C LEU A 172 -2.27 -16.48 0.86
N ILE A 173 -1.65 -17.48 0.22
CA ILE A 173 -0.71 -18.39 0.90
C ILE A 173 0.50 -17.62 1.43
N HIS A 174 1.00 -16.66 0.68
CA HIS A 174 2.11 -15.82 1.11
C HIS A 174 1.73 -14.98 2.35
N MET A 175 0.57 -14.34 2.34
CA MET A 175 0.04 -13.61 3.48
C MET A 175 -0.13 -14.49 4.72
N GLN A 176 -0.70 -15.70 4.57
CA GLN A 176 -0.82 -16.66 5.65
C GLN A 176 0.54 -17.05 6.23
N LYS A 177 1.55 -17.33 5.39
CA LYS A 177 2.92 -17.63 5.84
C LYS A 177 3.52 -16.47 6.64
N ILE A 178 3.35 -15.22 6.18
CA ILE A 178 3.83 -14.03 6.90
C ILE A 178 3.18 -13.96 8.28
N LEU A 179 1.87 -14.13 8.39
CA LEU A 179 1.16 -14.03 9.65
C LEU A 179 1.50 -15.18 10.61
N LEU A 180 1.71 -16.40 10.11
CA LEU A 180 2.13 -17.56 10.93
C LEU A 180 3.54 -17.39 11.52
N ASN A 181 4.44 -16.74 10.79
CA ASN A 181 5.81 -16.49 11.22
C ASN A 181 5.98 -15.20 12.04
N ARG A 182 4.93 -14.40 12.16
CA ARG A 182 4.94 -13.13 12.87
C ARG A 182 4.89 -13.38 14.38
N ALA A 183 5.78 -12.72 15.15
CA ALA A 183 5.68 -12.73 16.60
C ALA A 183 4.31 -12.17 17.02
N GLN A 184 3.60 -12.86 17.91
CA GLN A 184 2.22 -12.50 18.26
C GLN A 184 2.14 -11.40 19.32
N HIS A 185 3.16 -11.26 20.15
CA HIS A 185 3.23 -10.28 21.23
C HIS A 185 4.68 -9.91 21.54
N PHE A 186 4.86 -8.75 22.15
CA PHE A 186 6.17 -8.22 22.53
C PHE A 186 6.13 -7.67 23.97
N PRO A 187 7.17 -7.92 24.78
CA PRO A 187 7.23 -7.39 26.16
C PRO A 187 7.43 -5.87 26.19
N SER A 188 7.99 -5.28 25.14
CA SER A 188 8.16 -3.83 25.00
C SER A 188 8.17 -3.40 23.53
N ILE A 189 8.02 -2.10 23.29
CA ILE A 189 8.12 -1.50 21.95
C ILE A 189 9.52 -1.70 21.36
N GLU A 190 10.58 -1.59 22.18
CA GLU A 190 11.97 -1.77 21.75
C GLU A 190 12.18 -3.21 21.24
N LYS A 191 11.56 -4.20 21.88
CA LYS A 191 11.64 -5.60 21.43
C LYS A 191 10.89 -5.83 20.13
N ALA A 192 9.79 -5.13 19.90
CA ALA A 192 9.09 -5.17 18.61
C ALA A 192 9.93 -4.52 17.49
N ILE A 193 10.57 -3.38 17.76
CA ILE A 193 11.49 -2.73 16.82
C ILE A 193 12.68 -3.65 16.51
N GLU A 194 13.30 -4.22 17.53
CA GLU A 194 14.42 -5.16 17.38
C GLU A 194 14.03 -6.35 16.51
N TRP A 195 12.88 -6.97 16.79
CA TRP A 195 12.36 -8.09 15.99
C TRP A 195 12.10 -7.71 14.55
N SER A 196 11.51 -6.52 14.30
CA SER A 196 11.13 -6.10 12.96
C SER A 196 12.35 -5.95 12.03
N VAL A 197 13.53 -5.67 12.58
CA VAL A 197 14.77 -5.46 11.80
C VAL A 197 15.63 -6.73 11.77
N LYS A 198 15.73 -7.48 12.88
CA LYS A 198 16.62 -8.66 12.96
C LYS A 198 16.06 -9.93 12.30
N GLY A 199 14.76 -10.10 12.27
CA GLY A 199 14.11 -11.30 11.74
C GLY A 199 12.79 -11.03 11.05
N GLY A 200 12.38 -9.76 11.01
CA GLY A 200 11.11 -9.29 10.49
C GLY A 200 11.18 -8.67 9.10
N PRO A 201 10.18 -7.88 8.76
CA PRO A 201 9.97 -7.37 7.41
C PRO A 201 10.82 -6.14 7.05
N LEU A 202 11.43 -5.46 8.02
CA LEU A 202 12.15 -4.20 7.80
C LEU A 202 13.66 -4.39 7.86
N ARG A 203 14.39 -3.50 7.19
CA ARG A 203 15.87 -3.46 7.17
C ARG A 203 16.44 -2.14 7.69
N ASN A 204 15.61 -1.10 7.78
CA ASN A 204 15.97 0.22 8.23
C ASN A 204 15.50 0.45 9.67
N ILE A 205 16.43 0.54 10.61
CA ILE A 205 16.14 0.72 12.03
C ILE A 205 15.51 2.08 12.34
N ASP A 206 15.87 3.14 11.61
CA ASP A 206 15.34 4.48 11.85
C ASP A 206 13.89 4.56 11.39
N SER A 207 13.53 3.90 10.28
CA SER A 207 12.14 3.75 9.88
C SER A 207 11.36 2.92 10.90
N ALA A 208 11.91 1.79 11.34
CA ALA A 208 11.27 0.93 12.34
C ALA A 208 10.95 1.66 13.66
N ARG A 209 11.84 2.53 14.13
CA ARG A 209 11.62 3.34 15.34
C ARG A 209 10.42 4.28 15.21
N ILE A 210 10.10 4.72 13.98
CA ILE A 210 8.99 5.65 13.72
C ILE A 210 7.70 4.87 13.48
N SER A 211 7.74 3.83 12.63
CA SER A 211 6.54 3.15 12.13
C SER A 211 6.02 2.07 13.08
N ILE A 212 6.89 1.23 13.67
CA ILE A 212 6.49 0.08 14.47
C ILE A 212 5.62 0.45 15.69
N PRO A 213 5.93 1.50 16.49
CA PRO A 213 5.09 1.84 17.64
C PRO A 213 3.63 2.08 17.28
N SER A 214 3.35 2.67 16.10
CA SER A 214 1.98 2.96 15.65
C SER A 214 1.17 1.72 15.26
N THR A 215 1.85 0.60 14.99
CA THR A 215 1.21 -0.67 14.63
C THR A 215 0.82 -1.51 15.85
N LEU A 216 1.21 -1.09 17.04
CA LEU A 216 1.04 -1.83 18.29
C LEU A 216 0.04 -1.15 19.22
N LYS A 217 -0.55 -1.95 20.09
CA LYS A 217 -1.32 -1.52 21.26
C LYS A 217 -0.91 -2.33 22.47
N TYR A 218 -0.97 -1.71 23.65
CA TYR A 218 -0.76 -2.42 24.91
C TYR A 218 -2.02 -3.24 25.27
N ASP A 219 -1.81 -4.49 25.65
CA ASP A 219 -2.85 -5.39 26.15
C ASP A 219 -2.64 -5.56 27.66
N GLU A 220 -3.45 -4.87 28.46
CA GLU A 220 -3.35 -4.89 29.92
C GLU A 220 -3.55 -6.30 30.50
N SER A 221 -4.39 -7.12 29.85
CA SER A 221 -4.68 -8.49 30.33
C SER A 221 -3.52 -9.43 30.19
N LYS A 222 -2.62 -9.17 29.23
CA LYS A 222 -1.43 -9.97 28.93
C LYS A 222 -0.12 -9.29 29.32
N GLU A 223 -0.20 -8.05 29.80
CA GLU A 223 0.95 -7.21 30.14
C GLU A 223 2.01 -7.12 29.01
N CYS A 224 1.54 -7.02 27.77
CA CYS A 224 2.40 -7.00 26.60
C CYS A 224 1.82 -6.16 25.45
N TYR A 225 2.65 -5.87 24.45
CA TYR A 225 2.24 -5.22 23.22
C TYR A 225 1.78 -6.25 22.18
N THR A 226 0.64 -5.99 21.57
CA THR A 226 0.07 -6.79 20.50
C THR A 226 -0.15 -5.92 19.26
N TYR A 227 -0.34 -6.56 18.11
CA TYR A 227 -0.68 -5.78 16.91
C TYR A 227 -2.07 -5.15 17.04
N ARG A 228 -2.16 -3.89 16.63
CA ARG A 228 -3.40 -3.13 16.61
C ARG A 228 -4.42 -3.73 15.65
N THR A 229 -3.97 -4.10 14.45
CA THR A 229 -4.80 -4.67 13.40
C THR A 229 -4.71 -6.20 13.42
N PRO A 230 -5.80 -6.90 13.77
CA PRO A 230 -5.85 -8.37 13.75
C PRO A 230 -6.09 -8.88 12.32
N LEU A 231 -5.06 -8.83 11.47
CA LEU A 231 -5.15 -9.17 10.05
C LEU A 231 -5.71 -10.57 9.80
N GLU A 232 -5.42 -11.53 10.67
CA GLU A 232 -5.94 -12.90 10.61
C GLU A 232 -7.47 -12.97 10.62
N LYS A 233 -8.14 -11.99 11.22
CA LYS A 233 -9.62 -11.90 11.23
C LYS A 233 -10.20 -11.34 9.92
N THR A 234 -9.34 -10.84 9.03
CA THR A 234 -9.75 -10.18 7.78
C THR A 234 -9.49 -11.04 6.54
N GLU A 235 -9.10 -12.30 6.72
CA GLU A 235 -8.74 -13.23 5.63
C GLU A 235 -9.82 -13.35 4.54
N LYS A 236 -11.10 -13.29 4.93
CA LYS A 236 -12.24 -13.33 3.99
C LYS A 236 -12.22 -12.24 2.91
N TYR A 237 -11.49 -11.13 3.14
CA TYR A 237 -11.40 -10.00 2.22
C TYR A 237 -10.18 -10.05 1.29
N TRP A 238 -9.14 -10.82 1.63
CA TRP A 238 -7.84 -10.76 0.94
C TRP A 238 -7.93 -11.16 -0.53
N LYS A 239 -8.81 -12.11 -0.87
CA LYS A 239 -9.03 -12.48 -2.27
C LYS A 239 -9.45 -11.26 -3.11
N GLY A 240 -10.35 -10.43 -2.59
CA GLY A 240 -10.84 -9.23 -3.27
C GLY A 240 -9.76 -8.18 -3.51
N TRP A 241 -8.69 -8.14 -2.69
CA TRP A 241 -7.59 -7.20 -2.89
C TRP A 241 -6.79 -7.49 -4.16
N TYR A 242 -6.64 -8.77 -4.53
CA TYR A 242 -5.73 -9.20 -5.60
C TYR A 242 -6.46 -9.67 -6.86
N GLU A 243 -7.75 -9.96 -6.80
CA GLU A 243 -8.49 -10.51 -7.93
C GLU A 243 -8.60 -9.52 -9.11
N GLY A 244 -8.01 -9.90 -10.24
CA GLY A 244 -7.97 -9.08 -11.46
C GLY A 244 -7.15 -7.79 -11.32
N LEU A 245 -6.22 -7.74 -10.35
CA LEU A 245 -5.46 -6.53 -10.04
C LEU A 245 -4.59 -6.08 -11.20
N SER A 246 -3.91 -7.01 -11.89
CA SER A 246 -3.03 -6.71 -13.01
C SER A 246 -3.80 -6.08 -14.17
N ASP A 247 -4.96 -6.62 -14.54
CA ASP A 247 -5.79 -6.05 -15.59
C ASP A 247 -6.33 -4.67 -15.22
N LYS A 248 -6.77 -4.48 -13.96
CA LYS A 248 -7.18 -3.17 -13.45
C LYS A 248 -6.04 -2.16 -13.51
N PHE A 249 -4.84 -2.54 -13.04
CA PHE A 249 -3.66 -1.69 -13.11
C PHE A 249 -3.34 -1.28 -14.54
N LEU A 250 -3.31 -2.23 -15.48
CA LEU A 250 -3.02 -1.97 -16.88
C LEU A 250 -4.06 -1.08 -17.56
N SER A 251 -5.32 -1.17 -17.15
CA SER A 251 -6.44 -0.39 -17.71
C SER A 251 -6.59 1.02 -17.11
N CYS A 252 -5.91 1.32 -15.99
CA CYS A 252 -5.94 2.67 -15.40
C CYS A 252 -5.43 3.72 -16.41
N PRO A 253 -6.17 4.82 -16.62
CA PRO A 253 -5.86 5.81 -17.67
C PRO A 253 -4.82 6.86 -17.26
N VAL A 254 -4.06 6.61 -16.21
CA VAL A 254 -3.04 7.53 -15.68
C VAL A 254 -1.64 6.97 -15.91
N GLN A 255 -0.64 7.82 -15.81
CA GLN A 255 0.76 7.38 -15.81
C GLN A 255 1.02 6.48 -14.60
N LYS A 256 1.78 5.40 -14.81
CA LYS A 256 1.95 4.36 -13.79
C LYS A 256 3.40 3.96 -13.60
N ILE A 257 3.76 3.70 -12.33
CA ILE A 257 5.00 3.02 -11.96
C ILE A 257 4.65 1.79 -11.11
N LEU A 258 5.37 0.73 -11.34
CA LEU A 258 5.43 -0.43 -10.46
C LEU A 258 6.84 -0.54 -9.88
N LEU A 259 6.98 -0.37 -8.57
CA LEU A 259 8.21 -0.56 -7.80
C LEU A 259 8.21 -1.96 -7.21
N LEU A 260 9.27 -2.73 -7.43
CA LEU A 260 9.40 -4.11 -6.97
C LEU A 260 10.72 -4.32 -6.23
N ALA A 261 10.67 -5.09 -5.14
CA ALA A 261 11.88 -5.55 -4.44
C ALA A 261 12.60 -6.69 -5.18
N GLY A 262 11.97 -7.29 -6.19
CA GLY A 262 12.52 -8.36 -7.03
C GLY A 262 11.66 -8.58 -8.29
N THR A 263 12.17 -9.32 -9.26
CA THR A 263 11.48 -9.55 -10.55
C THR A 263 10.71 -10.87 -10.63
N ASP A 264 10.85 -11.71 -9.64
CA ASP A 264 10.33 -13.07 -9.59
C ASP A 264 8.80 -13.15 -9.43
N ARG A 265 8.14 -12.01 -9.27
CA ARG A 265 6.70 -11.92 -8.98
C ARG A 265 5.84 -11.38 -10.13
N LEU A 266 6.42 -11.09 -11.30
CA LEU A 266 5.64 -10.57 -12.43
C LEU A 266 4.80 -11.68 -13.06
N ASP A 267 3.49 -11.42 -13.18
CA ASP A 267 2.60 -12.25 -13.97
C ASP A 267 2.75 -11.98 -15.48
N ARG A 268 2.09 -12.81 -16.29
CA ARG A 268 2.14 -12.71 -17.75
C ARG A 268 1.54 -11.40 -18.27
N ALA A 269 0.45 -10.91 -17.67
CA ALA A 269 -0.24 -9.70 -18.12
C ALA A 269 0.63 -8.47 -17.88
N LEU A 270 1.24 -8.35 -16.70
CA LEU A 270 2.19 -7.29 -16.38
C LEU A 270 3.46 -7.35 -17.25
N THR A 271 4.00 -8.55 -17.51
CA THR A 271 5.17 -8.71 -18.40
C THR A 271 4.85 -8.18 -19.80
N ILE A 272 3.72 -8.56 -20.37
CA ILE A 272 3.29 -8.06 -21.69
C ILE A 272 3.02 -6.55 -21.65
N GLY A 273 2.34 -6.07 -20.63
CA GLY A 273 2.06 -4.64 -20.45
C GLY A 273 3.32 -3.79 -20.34
N GLN A 274 4.33 -4.28 -19.65
CA GLN A 274 5.65 -3.63 -19.53
C GLN A 274 6.36 -3.58 -20.89
N MET A 275 6.38 -4.69 -21.64
CA MET A 275 6.95 -4.73 -23.00
C MET A 275 6.21 -3.78 -23.96
N GLN A 276 4.92 -3.55 -23.76
CA GLN A 276 4.10 -2.59 -24.51
C GLN A 276 4.27 -1.14 -24.04
N GLY A 277 5.08 -0.87 -23.02
CA GLY A 277 5.29 0.48 -22.47
C GLY A 277 4.09 1.05 -21.74
N LYS A 278 3.15 0.23 -21.25
CA LYS A 278 1.94 0.68 -20.54
C LYS A 278 2.24 1.26 -19.16
N PHE A 279 3.38 0.95 -18.59
CA PHE A 279 3.84 1.47 -17.30
C PHE A 279 5.36 1.39 -17.21
N GLN A 280 5.94 2.12 -16.25
CA GLN A 280 7.34 1.99 -15.90
C GLN A 280 7.49 0.96 -14.79
N MET A 281 8.40 0.02 -14.96
CA MET A 281 8.83 -0.90 -13.91
C MET A 281 10.20 -0.48 -13.38
N ILE A 282 10.35 -0.49 -12.06
CA ILE A 282 11.61 -0.22 -11.38
C ILE A 282 11.83 -1.32 -10.34
N VAL A 283 12.97 -1.99 -10.43
CA VAL A 283 13.40 -2.98 -9.44
C VAL A 283 14.37 -2.30 -8.49
N VAL A 284 13.94 -2.20 -7.23
CA VAL A 284 14.73 -1.61 -6.16
C VAL A 284 15.49 -2.72 -5.45
N ARG A 285 16.82 -2.57 -5.35
CA ARG A 285 17.69 -3.58 -4.76
C ARG A 285 17.95 -3.29 -3.28
N HIS A 286 18.43 -4.30 -2.57
CA HIS A 286 18.83 -4.19 -1.15
C HIS A 286 17.69 -3.77 -0.21
N THR A 287 16.46 -4.06 -0.58
CA THR A 287 15.26 -3.79 0.20
C THR A 287 14.45 -5.07 0.44
N GLY A 288 13.59 -5.04 1.45
CA GLY A 288 12.53 -6.01 1.65
C GLY A 288 11.21 -5.56 1.01
N HIS A 289 10.11 -6.08 1.54
CA HIS A 289 8.75 -5.78 1.06
C HIS A 289 8.37 -4.30 1.23
N ALA A 290 8.87 -3.64 2.28
CA ALA A 290 8.55 -2.23 2.59
C ALA A 290 9.62 -1.28 2.01
N ILE A 291 9.64 -1.13 0.67
CA ILE A 291 10.63 -0.32 -0.06
C ILE A 291 10.71 1.11 0.47
N GLN A 292 9.56 1.74 0.76
CA GLN A 292 9.45 3.10 1.28
C GLN A 292 10.07 3.29 2.67
N GLU A 293 10.21 2.18 3.42
CA GLU A 293 10.85 2.18 4.73
C GLU A 293 12.33 1.83 4.66
N ASP A 294 12.67 0.83 3.85
CA ASP A 294 14.03 0.30 3.78
C ASP A 294 15.02 1.22 3.07
N VAL A 295 14.56 1.88 2.00
CA VAL A 295 15.37 2.77 1.15
C VAL A 295 14.62 4.07 0.84
N PRO A 296 14.27 4.89 1.85
CA PRO A 296 13.38 6.04 1.72
C PRO A 296 13.88 7.12 0.76
N GLU A 297 15.20 7.32 0.67
CA GLU A 297 15.81 8.30 -0.24
C GLU A 297 15.66 7.88 -1.70
N GLU A 298 15.93 6.61 -2.02
CA GLU A 298 15.78 6.06 -3.36
C GLU A 298 14.30 6.05 -3.76
N PHE A 299 13.41 5.63 -2.86
CA PHE A 299 11.98 5.67 -3.06
C PHE A 299 11.49 7.10 -3.36
N ALA A 300 11.86 8.09 -2.54
CA ALA A 300 11.51 9.49 -2.74
C ALA A 300 12.03 10.02 -4.09
N SER A 301 13.26 9.65 -4.47
CA SER A 301 13.85 10.02 -5.76
C SER A 301 13.01 9.49 -6.93
N HIS A 302 12.51 8.26 -6.86
CA HIS A 302 11.64 7.70 -7.89
C HIS A 302 10.31 8.47 -8.01
N ILE A 303 9.70 8.85 -6.89
CA ILE A 303 8.47 9.66 -6.86
C ILE A 303 8.72 11.04 -7.50
N LEU A 304 9.78 11.74 -7.07
CA LEU A 304 10.10 13.08 -7.58
C LEU A 304 10.48 13.06 -9.07
N ASN A 305 11.21 12.05 -9.53
CA ASN A 305 11.53 11.85 -10.94
C ASN A 305 10.26 11.57 -11.77
N PHE A 306 9.31 10.81 -11.22
CA PHE A 306 8.02 10.58 -11.86
C PHE A 306 7.24 11.88 -12.04
N ILE A 307 7.14 12.70 -11.00
CA ILE A 307 6.50 14.02 -11.03
C ILE A 307 7.14 14.90 -12.10
N SER A 308 8.45 15.04 -12.06
CA SER A 308 9.21 15.90 -12.97
C SER A 308 9.08 15.44 -14.43
N ARG A 309 9.26 14.15 -14.71
CA ARG A 309 9.20 13.60 -16.08
C ARG A 309 7.81 13.74 -16.70
N ASN A 310 6.75 13.58 -15.91
CA ASN A 310 5.38 13.72 -16.36
C ASN A 310 4.87 15.15 -16.24
N LYS A 311 5.72 16.12 -15.84
CA LYS A 311 5.39 17.55 -15.69
C LYS A 311 4.13 17.77 -14.85
N ILE A 312 3.98 17.04 -13.75
CA ILE A 312 2.82 17.14 -12.88
C ILE A 312 3.04 18.29 -11.90
N GLY A 313 2.33 19.40 -12.13
CA GLY A 313 2.30 20.54 -11.21
C GLY A 313 1.14 20.46 -10.21
N PRO A 314 0.95 21.51 -9.38
CA PRO A 314 -0.04 21.52 -8.30
C PRO A 314 -1.50 21.36 -8.79
N ASN A 315 -1.77 21.71 -10.03
CA ASN A 315 -3.14 21.70 -10.61
C ASN A 315 -3.29 20.75 -11.81
N GLY A 316 -2.29 19.93 -12.10
CA GLY A 316 -2.30 18.99 -13.21
C GLY A 316 -1.03 19.06 -14.06
N VAL A 317 -1.08 18.48 -15.27
CA VAL A 317 0.06 18.47 -16.18
C VAL A 317 0.34 19.87 -16.71
N GLU A 318 1.58 20.34 -16.54
CA GLU A 318 2.03 21.62 -17.03
C GLU A 318 2.55 21.49 -18.46
N ILE A 319 1.89 22.12 -19.42
CA ILE A 319 2.31 22.17 -20.82
C ILE A 319 3.11 23.47 -21.03
N PRO A 320 4.42 23.39 -21.32
CA PRO A 320 5.22 24.59 -21.60
C PRO A 320 4.62 25.37 -22.77
N GLY A 321 4.37 26.67 -22.54
CA GLY A 321 3.82 27.58 -23.57
C GLY A 321 2.29 27.76 -23.58
N LEU A 322 1.52 26.97 -22.83
CA LEU A 322 0.12 27.27 -22.52
C LEU A 322 0.03 28.22 -21.33
N ILE A 323 0.13 29.51 -21.56
CA ILE A 323 -0.22 30.54 -20.58
C ILE A 323 -1.71 30.36 -20.28
N LYS A 324 -2.07 30.04 -19.02
CA LYS A 324 -3.44 30.02 -18.54
C LYS A 324 -4.04 31.44 -18.67
N LYS A 325 -4.62 31.75 -19.80
CA LYS A 325 -5.53 32.90 -19.97
C LYS A 325 -6.90 32.52 -19.41
N TRP A 326 -7.07 32.46 -18.12
CA TRP A 326 -8.40 32.46 -17.44
C TRP A 326 -8.16 32.73 -15.96
N GLN A 327 -7.92 34.00 -15.63
CA GLN A 327 -8.23 34.62 -14.34
C GLN A 327 -9.07 35.85 -14.68
N HIS A 328 -10.37 35.66 -14.64
CA HIS A 328 -11.34 36.73 -14.37
C HIS A 328 -12.51 36.12 -13.62
#